data_ceb4113124b6014fc978fa40afd18afc
#
_entry.id   ceb4113124b6014fc978fa40afd18afc
#
_cell.length_a   1.000
_cell.length_b   1.000
_cell.length_c   1.000
_cell.angle_alpha   90.00
_cell.angle_beta   90.00
_cell.angle_gamma   90.00
#
_symmetry.space_group_name_H-M   'P 1'
#
loop_
_entity.id
_entity.type
_entity.pdbx_description
1 polymer ?
#
loop_
_entity_poly.entity_id
_entity_poly.type
_entity_poly.pdbx_seq_one_letter_code
_entity_poly.pdbx_strand_id
1 'polypeptide(L)'
;PDLKDYIIDEIERLGFADKVVLIFDDALKVELPEPVDFVIAEMMSIFCANEFQVQVFQHLRQFLKPKGKLIPEKIVNTVQLCNADFEGDFKHYPINFSRHLPEEMSLPEEVNTINLYKEENLTIQKEIDIQPLLTGTANAVFLRSYVRLSEGINFTGTDSLMPPTVLKIDESKIEANKLIKLHTGYSYGTSLDEAIFSLEEKV
;
A
#
# COMPACT_ATOMS: atom_id res chain seq x y z
N PRO A 1 21.83 -1.15 12.28
CA PRO A 1 23.16 -1.26 12.91
C PRO A 1 23.05 -1.67 14.37
N ASP A 2 22.10 -1.11 15.13
CA ASP A 2 21.97 -1.39 16.57
C ASP A 2 21.49 -2.81 16.91
N LEU A 3 20.98 -3.55 15.93
CA LEU A 3 20.53 -4.94 16.05
C LEU A 3 21.50 -5.94 15.43
N LYS A 4 22.62 -5.50 14.88
CA LYS A 4 23.53 -6.36 14.11
C LYS A 4 24.06 -7.51 14.96
N ASP A 5 24.65 -7.22 16.09
CA ASP A 5 25.25 -8.22 16.97
C ASP A 5 24.18 -9.19 17.49
N TYR A 6 23.02 -8.70 17.86
CA TYR A 6 21.89 -9.52 18.26
C TYR A 6 21.44 -10.50 17.17
N ILE A 7 21.35 -10.05 15.91
CA ILE A 7 20.97 -10.91 14.79
C ILE A 7 22.01 -12.00 14.55
N ILE A 8 23.31 -11.66 14.62
CA ILE A 8 24.42 -12.63 14.48
C ILE A 8 24.31 -13.70 15.55
N ASP A 9 24.24 -13.28 16.82
CA ASP A 9 24.16 -14.19 17.97
C ASP A 9 22.92 -15.11 17.87
N GLU A 10 21.78 -14.58 17.42
CA GLU A 10 20.55 -15.35 17.32
C GLU A 10 20.62 -16.41 16.19
N ILE A 11 21.23 -16.08 15.05
CA ILE A 11 21.45 -17.02 13.96
C ILE A 11 22.41 -18.15 14.38
N GLU A 12 23.49 -17.83 15.11
CA GLU A 12 24.39 -18.81 15.68
C GLU A 12 23.70 -19.71 16.70
N ARG A 13 22.95 -19.12 17.63
CA ARG A 13 22.17 -19.82 18.66
C ARG A 13 21.15 -20.81 18.05
N LEU A 14 20.54 -20.44 16.93
CA LEU A 14 19.58 -21.28 16.21
C LEU A 14 20.24 -22.33 15.31
N GLY A 15 21.55 -22.32 15.14
CA GLY A 15 22.30 -23.27 14.32
C GLY A 15 22.13 -23.05 12.82
N PHE A 16 21.95 -21.79 12.39
CA PHE A 16 21.80 -21.42 10.98
C PHE A 16 23.01 -20.67 10.40
N ALA A 17 24.10 -20.55 11.14
CA ALA A 17 25.28 -19.79 10.71
C ALA A 17 25.88 -20.27 9.37
N ASP A 18 25.74 -21.54 9.06
CA ASP A 18 26.19 -22.17 7.80
C ASP A 18 25.17 -22.04 6.65
N LYS A 19 23.95 -21.53 6.93
CA LYS A 19 22.84 -21.45 5.96
C LYS A 19 22.39 -20.02 5.65
N VAL A 20 22.81 -19.07 6.47
CA VAL A 20 22.38 -17.66 6.38
C VAL A 20 23.56 -16.78 6.09
N VAL A 21 23.47 -15.97 5.04
CA VAL A 21 24.41 -14.91 4.74
C VAL A 21 23.76 -13.58 5.14
N LEU A 22 24.38 -12.89 6.09
CA LEU A 22 23.91 -11.57 6.54
C LEU A 22 24.58 -10.47 5.73
N ILE A 23 23.77 -9.62 5.12
CA ILE A 23 24.21 -8.44 4.39
C ILE A 23 23.59 -7.22 5.07
N PHE A 24 24.39 -6.38 5.68
CA PHE A 24 23.97 -5.16 6.37
C PHE A 24 24.20 -3.95 5.46
N ASP A 25 23.29 -3.75 4.53
CA ASP A 25 23.38 -2.70 3.52
C ASP A 25 21.99 -2.10 3.22
N ASP A 26 21.95 -1.09 2.37
CA ASP A 26 20.73 -0.46 1.88
C ASP A 26 20.04 -1.38 0.85
N ALA A 27 18.84 -1.84 1.14
CA ALA A 27 18.07 -2.72 0.27
C ALA A 27 17.77 -2.13 -1.12
N LEU A 28 17.87 -0.79 -1.27
CA LEU A 28 17.72 -0.10 -2.56
C LEU A 28 18.99 -0.15 -3.43
N LYS A 29 20.12 -0.62 -2.87
CA LYS A 29 21.44 -0.55 -3.54
C LYS A 29 22.25 -1.81 -3.40
N VAL A 30 21.84 -2.74 -2.53
CA VAL A 30 22.59 -3.95 -2.22
C VAL A 30 22.83 -4.77 -3.48
N GLU A 31 24.06 -5.26 -3.64
CA GLU A 31 24.44 -6.20 -4.68
C GLU A 31 24.47 -7.61 -4.08
N LEU A 32 23.71 -8.53 -4.68
CA LEU A 32 23.73 -9.93 -4.25
C LEU A 32 24.86 -10.68 -4.95
N PRO A 33 25.58 -11.59 -4.25
CA PRO A 33 26.69 -12.32 -4.82
C PRO A 33 26.30 -13.30 -5.94
N GLU A 34 25.03 -13.71 -5.96
CA GLU A 34 24.48 -14.63 -6.96
C GLU A 34 22.96 -14.44 -7.13
N PRO A 35 22.40 -14.86 -8.28
CA PRO A 35 20.96 -14.82 -8.49
C PRO A 35 20.22 -15.75 -7.54
N VAL A 36 19.02 -15.33 -7.10
CA VAL A 36 18.19 -16.01 -6.11
C VAL A 36 16.93 -16.63 -6.71
N ASP A 37 16.40 -17.66 -6.07
CA ASP A 37 15.15 -18.31 -6.48
C ASP A 37 13.93 -17.55 -5.97
N PHE A 38 14.07 -16.86 -4.81
CA PHE A 38 13.00 -16.12 -4.17
C PHE A 38 13.51 -14.77 -3.65
N VAL A 39 12.66 -13.75 -3.78
CA VAL A 39 12.78 -12.49 -3.03
C VAL A 39 11.53 -12.37 -2.19
N ILE A 40 11.71 -12.30 -0.88
CA ILE A 40 10.64 -12.14 0.09
C ILE A 40 10.92 -10.85 0.86
N ALA A 41 9.99 -9.92 0.84
CA ALA A 41 10.09 -8.69 1.62
C ALA A 41 8.70 -8.23 2.08
N GLU A 42 8.62 -7.86 3.34
CA GLU A 42 7.46 -7.24 3.95
C GLU A 42 7.86 -5.83 4.40
N MET A 43 7.57 -4.86 3.56
CA MET A 43 7.71 -3.42 3.79
C MET A 43 6.45 -2.77 3.23
N MET A 44 5.28 -3.25 3.68
CA MET A 44 4.00 -2.89 3.12
C MET A 44 3.28 -1.89 4.01
N SER A 45 2.95 -0.76 3.44
CA SER A 45 2.00 0.20 4.00
C SER A 45 0.81 0.35 3.06
N ILE A 46 -0.28 0.94 3.55
CA ILE A 46 -1.44 1.25 2.72
C ILE A 46 -1.01 2.04 1.48
N PHE A 47 -1.45 1.62 0.29
CA PHE A 47 -1.08 2.21 -1.01
C PHE A 47 0.43 2.17 -1.32
N CYS A 48 1.24 1.36 -0.59
CA CYS A 48 2.70 1.42 -0.61
C CYS A 48 3.24 2.85 -0.39
N ALA A 49 2.51 3.66 0.36
CA ALA A 49 2.93 4.98 0.78
C ALA A 49 4.10 4.92 1.77
N ASN A 50 4.43 5.48 2.71
CA ASN A 50 5.39 5.43 3.80
C ASN A 50 6.56 4.43 3.72
N GLU A 51 6.50 3.41 2.83
CA GLU A 51 7.51 2.35 2.75
C GLU A 51 7.95 2.06 1.31
N PHE A 52 9.19 1.59 1.15
CA PHE A 52 9.87 1.44 -0.13
C PHE A 52 9.65 0.07 -0.80
N GLN A 53 8.54 -0.61 -0.52
CA GLN A 53 8.24 -1.95 -1.07
C GLN A 53 8.44 -2.02 -2.58
N VAL A 54 7.89 -1.07 -3.32
CA VAL A 54 7.95 -1.06 -4.79
C VAL A 54 9.38 -0.84 -5.28
N GLN A 55 10.07 0.15 -4.73
CA GLN A 55 11.44 0.52 -5.11
C GLN A 55 12.43 -0.62 -4.82
N VAL A 56 12.31 -1.27 -3.66
CA VAL A 56 13.18 -2.40 -3.28
C VAL A 56 12.97 -3.58 -4.23
N PHE A 57 11.71 -3.92 -4.57
CA PHE A 57 11.46 -5.00 -5.53
C PHE A 57 11.91 -4.64 -6.95
N GLN A 58 11.79 -3.38 -7.37
CA GLN A 58 12.37 -2.94 -8.65
C GLN A 58 13.88 -3.14 -8.69
N HIS A 59 14.58 -2.86 -7.60
CA HIS A 59 16.02 -3.10 -7.51
C HIS A 59 16.34 -4.60 -7.44
N LEU A 60 15.76 -5.34 -6.51
CA LEU A 60 16.11 -6.75 -6.27
C LEU A 60 15.68 -7.70 -7.39
N ARG A 61 14.69 -7.33 -8.20
CA ARG A 61 14.23 -8.12 -9.34
C ARG A 61 15.33 -8.50 -10.31
N GLN A 62 16.39 -7.69 -10.47
CA GLN A 62 17.51 -7.97 -11.35
C GLN A 62 18.29 -9.23 -10.95
N PHE A 63 18.25 -9.59 -9.67
CA PHE A 63 18.91 -10.78 -9.13
C PHE A 63 18.02 -12.03 -9.15
N LEU A 64 16.79 -11.92 -9.61
CA LEU A 64 15.87 -13.05 -9.63
C LEU A 64 16.25 -14.01 -10.78
N LYS A 65 16.40 -15.29 -10.48
CA LYS A 65 16.62 -16.34 -11.49
C LYS A 65 15.43 -16.42 -12.47
N PRO A 66 15.64 -16.93 -13.70
CA PRO A 66 14.53 -17.30 -14.57
C PRO A 66 13.55 -18.22 -13.84
N LYS A 67 12.24 -17.86 -13.79
CA LYS A 67 11.17 -18.52 -13.02
C LYS A 67 11.26 -18.36 -11.49
N GLY A 68 12.15 -17.54 -10.98
CA GLY A 68 12.17 -17.15 -9.58
C GLY A 68 10.90 -16.43 -9.15
N LYS A 69 10.65 -16.35 -7.85
CA LYS A 69 9.40 -15.83 -7.28
C LYS A 69 9.63 -14.61 -6.42
N LEU A 70 8.74 -13.65 -6.55
CA LEU A 70 8.60 -12.51 -5.66
C LEU A 70 7.45 -12.77 -4.68
N ILE A 71 7.64 -12.45 -3.41
CA ILE A 71 6.60 -12.52 -2.39
C ILE A 71 6.60 -11.20 -1.60
N PRO A 72 5.57 -10.39 -1.75
CA PRO A 72 4.37 -10.54 -2.58
C PRO A 72 4.62 -10.44 -4.09
N GLU A 73 3.65 -10.93 -4.89
CA GLU A 73 3.67 -10.84 -6.35
C GLU A 73 2.99 -9.57 -6.87
N LYS A 74 1.91 -9.16 -6.20
CA LYS A 74 0.99 -8.14 -6.69
C LYS A 74 0.27 -7.43 -5.55
N ILE A 75 0.00 -6.14 -5.72
CA ILE A 75 -0.81 -5.35 -4.81
C ILE A 75 -1.87 -4.61 -5.62
N VAL A 76 -3.12 -4.65 -5.14
CA VAL A 76 -4.25 -3.91 -5.73
C VAL A 76 -4.73 -2.89 -4.73
N ASN A 77 -4.66 -1.62 -5.10
CA ASN A 77 -5.14 -0.53 -4.28
C ASN A 77 -6.54 -0.10 -4.74
N THR A 78 -7.45 0.04 -3.79
CA THR A 78 -8.82 0.47 -4.05
C THR A 78 -9.19 1.66 -3.19
N VAL A 79 -10.08 2.48 -3.73
CA VAL A 79 -10.65 3.66 -3.07
C VAL A 79 -12.17 3.57 -3.05
N GLN A 80 -12.78 4.11 -2.01
CA GLN A 80 -14.22 4.15 -1.84
C GLN A 80 -14.61 5.48 -1.20
N LEU A 81 -15.66 6.14 -1.69
CA LEU A 81 -16.17 7.36 -1.04
C LEU A 81 -16.83 7.00 0.28
N CYS A 82 -16.62 7.84 1.28
CA CYS A 82 -17.25 7.69 2.58
C CYS A 82 -17.52 9.05 3.25
N ASN A 83 -18.37 8.98 4.27
CA ASN A 83 -18.53 10.02 5.27
C ASN A 83 -17.90 9.50 6.57
N ALA A 84 -17.04 10.29 7.19
CA ALA A 84 -16.29 9.89 8.36
C ALA A 84 -16.12 11.02 9.36
N ASP A 85 -16.07 10.66 10.64
CA ASP A 85 -15.75 11.58 11.72
C ASP A 85 -14.24 11.66 11.90
N PHE A 86 -13.71 12.87 11.99
CA PHE A 86 -12.30 13.12 12.27
C PHE A 86 -12.16 13.81 13.63
N GLU A 87 -11.40 13.19 14.52
CA GLU A 87 -11.02 13.79 15.79
C GLU A 87 -9.75 14.65 15.59
N GLY A 88 -9.82 15.95 15.91
CA GLY A 88 -8.70 16.87 15.77
C GLY A 88 -8.28 17.14 14.32
N ASP A 89 -7.00 17.45 14.12
CA ASP A 89 -6.45 17.89 12.83
C ASP A 89 -5.85 16.74 11.99
N PHE A 90 -6.19 15.50 12.28
CA PHE A 90 -5.67 14.37 11.52
C PHE A 90 -6.21 14.37 10.09
N LYS A 91 -5.28 14.20 9.13
CA LYS A 91 -5.64 14.05 7.72
C LYS A 91 -6.08 12.62 7.39
N HIS A 92 -5.60 11.63 8.13
CA HIS A 92 -5.96 10.24 7.94
C HIS A 92 -5.86 9.46 9.25
N TYR A 93 -6.54 8.32 9.31
CA TYR A 93 -6.42 7.37 10.40
C TYR A 93 -6.65 5.93 9.93
N PRO A 94 -5.89 4.96 10.46
CA PRO A 94 -6.17 3.54 10.29
C PRO A 94 -7.47 3.14 11.01
N ILE A 95 -8.28 2.30 10.37
CA ILE A 95 -9.62 1.95 10.86
C ILE A 95 -9.61 1.26 12.23
N ASN A 96 -8.55 0.52 12.55
CA ASN A 96 -8.39 -0.17 13.83
C ASN A 96 -8.14 0.79 15.02
N PHE A 97 -7.86 2.05 14.76
CA PHE A 97 -7.75 3.11 15.78
C PHE A 97 -9.01 3.98 15.88
N SER A 98 -10.00 3.77 15.01
CA SER A 98 -11.25 4.50 15.06
C SER A 98 -12.28 3.82 15.97
N ARG A 99 -13.06 4.63 16.67
CA ARG A 99 -14.23 4.17 17.43
C ARG A 99 -15.46 3.95 16.57
N HIS A 100 -15.49 4.61 15.40
CA HIS A 100 -16.60 4.57 14.47
C HIS A 100 -16.10 4.18 13.09
N LEU A 101 -16.82 3.27 12.44
CA LEU A 101 -16.58 2.95 11.04
C LEU A 101 -17.09 4.09 10.17
N PRO A 102 -16.40 4.42 9.06
CA PRO A 102 -16.92 5.38 8.10
C PRO A 102 -18.22 4.86 7.47
N GLU A 103 -19.15 5.75 7.15
CA GLU A 103 -20.30 5.42 6.32
C GLU A 103 -19.84 5.28 4.86
N GLU A 104 -19.86 4.07 4.34
CA GLU A 104 -19.47 3.79 2.96
C GLU A 104 -20.54 4.28 1.98
N MET A 105 -20.17 5.19 1.08
CA MET A 105 -21.11 5.89 0.17
C MET A 105 -21.00 5.41 -1.29
N SER A 106 -20.03 4.58 -1.63
CA SER A 106 -19.88 3.97 -2.96
C SER A 106 -19.38 2.54 -2.85
N LEU A 107 -19.28 1.82 -3.96
CA LEU A 107 -18.49 0.59 -4.04
C LEU A 107 -16.99 0.94 -4.11
N PRO A 108 -16.10 0.01 -3.74
CA PRO A 108 -14.67 0.17 -3.95
C PRO A 108 -14.34 0.18 -5.45
N GLU A 109 -13.54 1.17 -5.87
CA GLU A 109 -13.01 1.25 -7.24
C GLU A 109 -11.50 1.05 -7.24
N GLU A 110 -10.98 0.37 -8.26
CA GLU A 110 -9.55 0.16 -8.39
C GLU A 110 -8.83 1.45 -8.78
N VAL A 111 -7.91 1.87 -7.91
CA VAL A 111 -6.99 2.96 -8.21
C VAL A 111 -5.90 2.45 -9.15
N ASN A 112 -5.19 1.42 -8.71
CA ASN A 112 -4.13 0.80 -9.50
C ASN A 112 -3.82 -0.61 -9.03
N THR A 113 -3.12 -1.31 -9.89
CA THR A 113 -2.54 -2.61 -9.62
C THR A 113 -1.04 -2.55 -9.81
N ILE A 114 -0.28 -2.88 -8.78
CA ILE A 114 1.18 -2.97 -8.77
C ILE A 114 1.57 -4.42 -9.08
N ASN A 115 2.32 -4.64 -10.15
CA ASN A 115 2.88 -5.94 -10.47
C ASN A 115 4.39 -5.93 -10.18
N LEU A 116 4.81 -6.50 -9.08
CA LEU A 116 6.19 -6.42 -8.61
C LEU A 116 7.22 -7.12 -9.52
N TYR A 117 6.77 -7.92 -10.50
CA TYR A 117 7.62 -8.46 -11.57
C TYR A 117 7.90 -7.45 -12.70
N LYS A 118 7.24 -6.30 -12.72
CA LYS A 118 7.37 -5.28 -13.76
C LYS A 118 7.97 -4.00 -13.20
N GLU A 119 8.43 -3.16 -14.09
CA GLU A 119 8.74 -1.79 -13.76
C GLU A 119 7.44 -1.02 -13.55
N GLU A 120 7.35 -0.31 -12.45
CA GLU A 120 6.21 0.49 -12.06
C GLU A 120 6.59 1.97 -12.04
N ASN A 121 5.67 2.82 -12.46
CA ASN A 121 5.83 4.24 -12.23
C ASN A 121 5.67 4.52 -10.73
N LEU A 122 6.64 5.18 -10.13
CA LEU A 122 6.62 5.48 -8.69
C LEU A 122 5.62 6.57 -8.29
N THR A 123 5.14 7.33 -9.26
CA THR A 123 4.13 8.38 -9.03
C THR A 123 2.85 8.02 -9.78
N ILE A 124 1.76 8.00 -9.06
CA ILE A 124 0.43 7.73 -9.57
C ILE A 124 -0.34 9.04 -9.67
N GLN A 125 -0.90 9.30 -10.85
CA GLN A 125 -1.89 10.35 -11.08
C GLN A 125 -3.00 9.74 -11.91
N LYS A 126 -4.21 9.73 -11.40
CA LYS A 126 -5.35 9.08 -12.05
C LYS A 126 -6.67 9.78 -11.75
N GLU A 127 -7.56 9.76 -12.73
CA GLU A 127 -8.97 10.07 -12.57
C GLU A 127 -9.76 8.77 -12.51
N ILE A 128 -10.68 8.68 -11.56
CA ILE A 128 -11.50 7.50 -11.31
C ILE A 128 -12.96 7.93 -11.31
N ASP A 129 -13.77 7.32 -12.15
CA ASP A 129 -15.21 7.53 -12.13
C ASP A 129 -15.81 6.65 -11.01
N ILE A 130 -16.43 7.30 -10.03
CA ILE A 130 -17.08 6.63 -8.90
C ILE A 130 -18.59 6.84 -9.00
N GLN A 131 -19.34 5.77 -8.82
CA GLN A 131 -20.80 5.83 -8.71
C GLN A 131 -21.21 5.76 -7.24
N PRO A 132 -21.69 6.86 -6.64
CA PRO A 132 -22.23 6.82 -5.30
C PRO A 132 -23.49 5.97 -5.21
N LEU A 133 -23.62 5.23 -4.11
CA LEU A 133 -24.82 4.45 -3.76
C LEU A 133 -25.80 5.27 -2.90
N LEU A 134 -25.28 6.26 -2.20
CA LEU A 134 -26.04 7.12 -1.28
C LEU A 134 -25.97 8.59 -1.72
N THR A 135 -27.04 9.32 -1.45
CA THR A 135 -27.06 10.79 -1.55
C THR A 135 -26.67 11.38 -0.20
N GLY A 136 -25.70 12.28 -0.19
CA GLY A 136 -25.23 12.90 1.06
C GLY A 136 -23.99 13.74 0.89
N THR A 137 -23.18 13.80 1.93
CA THR A 137 -21.89 14.51 1.93
C THR A 137 -20.78 13.47 2.04
N ALA A 138 -19.88 13.42 1.05
CA ALA A 138 -18.61 12.73 1.16
C ALA A 138 -17.56 13.72 1.67
N ASN A 139 -16.81 13.34 2.69
CA ASN A 139 -15.72 14.13 3.27
C ASN A 139 -14.43 13.31 3.43
N ALA A 140 -14.46 12.07 2.97
CA ALA A 140 -13.33 11.17 3.06
C ALA A 140 -13.33 10.11 1.96
N VAL A 141 -12.17 9.52 1.75
CA VAL A 141 -11.99 8.30 0.98
C VAL A 141 -11.48 7.18 1.89
N PHE A 142 -11.99 5.98 1.65
CA PHE A 142 -11.57 4.77 2.35
C PHE A 142 -10.62 3.97 1.47
N LEU A 143 -9.37 3.87 1.88
CA LEU A 143 -8.27 3.24 1.16
C LEU A 143 -8.07 1.81 1.64
N ARG A 144 -7.98 0.87 0.70
CA ARG A 144 -7.67 -0.55 0.96
C ARG A 144 -6.61 -1.04 -0.02
N SER A 145 -5.74 -1.90 0.47
CA SER A 145 -4.77 -2.63 -0.35
C SER A 145 -4.98 -4.13 -0.19
N TYR A 146 -5.04 -4.83 -1.30
CA TYR A 146 -5.16 -6.28 -1.36
C TYR A 146 -3.87 -6.84 -1.93
N VAL A 147 -3.24 -7.75 -1.20
CA VAL A 147 -1.94 -8.30 -1.54
C VAL A 147 -2.08 -9.74 -2.00
N ARG A 148 -1.52 -10.04 -3.16
CA ARG A 148 -1.34 -11.39 -3.62
C ARG A 148 0.08 -11.84 -3.29
N LEU A 149 0.22 -12.80 -2.38
CA LEU A 149 1.51 -13.36 -2.00
C LEU A 149 2.00 -14.35 -3.06
N SER A 150 1.11 -15.24 -3.51
CA SER A 150 1.34 -16.22 -4.57
C SER A 150 0.00 -16.68 -5.15
N GLU A 151 0.03 -17.60 -6.11
CA GLU A 151 -1.19 -18.17 -6.68
C GLU A 151 -2.10 -18.78 -5.58
N GLY A 152 -3.33 -18.28 -5.50
CA GLY A 152 -4.34 -18.71 -4.52
C GLY A 152 -4.13 -18.20 -3.09
N ILE A 153 -3.03 -17.50 -2.79
CA ILE A 153 -2.76 -16.96 -1.45
C ILE A 153 -2.83 -15.44 -1.52
N ASN A 154 -3.92 -14.91 -0.96
CA ASN A 154 -4.17 -13.48 -0.88
C ASN A 154 -4.24 -13.04 0.58
N PHE A 155 -3.94 -11.77 0.79
CA PHE A 155 -3.89 -11.14 2.09
C PHE A 155 -4.58 -9.78 2.01
N THR A 156 -5.34 -9.46 3.02
CA THR A 156 -5.95 -8.14 3.18
C THR A 156 -5.44 -7.52 4.46
N GLY A 157 -5.28 -6.22 4.49
CA GLY A 157 -4.61 -5.52 5.59
C GLY A 157 -5.28 -5.52 6.95
N THR A 158 -6.39 -6.28 7.15
CA THR A 158 -7.17 -6.21 8.40
C THR A 158 -6.45 -6.72 9.64
N ASP A 159 -5.55 -7.69 9.48
CA ASP A 159 -4.85 -8.34 10.62
C ASP A 159 -3.35 -8.03 10.62
N SER A 160 -2.93 -7.00 9.90
CA SER A 160 -1.54 -6.65 9.68
C SER A 160 -1.23 -5.21 10.02
N LEU A 161 0.02 -4.85 9.83
CA LEU A 161 0.52 -3.47 9.93
C LEU A 161 0.02 -2.56 8.79
N MET A 162 -0.81 -3.07 7.87
CA MET A 162 -1.39 -2.34 6.74
C MET A 162 -2.94 -2.25 6.83
N PRO A 163 -3.52 -1.71 7.90
CA PRO A 163 -4.96 -1.61 8.05
C PRO A 163 -5.57 -0.67 7.00
N PRO A 164 -6.81 -0.92 6.57
CA PRO A 164 -7.56 0.05 5.79
C PRO A 164 -7.55 1.42 6.46
N THR A 165 -7.44 2.47 5.67
CA THR A 165 -7.20 3.82 6.16
C THR A 165 -8.25 4.78 5.61
N VAL A 166 -8.81 5.61 6.46
CA VAL A 166 -9.69 6.72 6.09
C VAL A 166 -8.84 7.96 5.90
N LEU A 167 -8.95 8.61 4.74
CA LEU A 167 -8.22 9.83 4.41
C LEU A 167 -9.21 10.95 4.10
N LYS A 168 -9.04 12.08 4.77
CA LYS A 168 -9.88 13.27 4.64
C LYS A 168 -9.74 13.91 3.27
N ILE A 169 -10.87 14.32 2.70
CA ILE A 169 -10.95 15.16 1.51
C ILE A 169 -11.84 16.36 1.79
N ASP A 170 -11.86 17.33 0.87
CA ASP A 170 -12.81 18.43 0.96
C ASP A 170 -14.25 17.91 0.84
N GLU A 171 -15.13 18.47 1.66
CA GLU A 171 -16.53 18.07 1.67
C GLU A 171 -17.21 18.34 0.33
N SER A 172 -17.87 17.33 -0.21
CA SER A 172 -18.61 17.43 -1.46
C SER A 172 -19.97 16.78 -1.36
N LYS A 173 -20.98 17.44 -1.91
CA LYS A 173 -22.33 16.87 -2.05
C LYS A 173 -22.35 15.88 -3.19
N ILE A 174 -22.78 14.68 -2.91
CA ILE A 174 -22.90 13.59 -3.88
C ILE A 174 -24.34 13.11 -3.96
N GLU A 175 -24.73 12.61 -5.12
CA GLU A 175 -26.08 12.10 -5.38
C GLU A 175 -25.99 10.64 -5.81
N ALA A 176 -26.84 9.79 -5.24
CA ALA A 176 -26.91 8.38 -5.61
C ALA A 176 -27.07 8.18 -7.12
N ASN A 177 -26.31 7.25 -7.68
CA ASN A 177 -26.30 6.90 -9.10
C ASN A 177 -25.82 8.01 -10.06
N LYS A 178 -25.30 9.13 -9.58
CA LYS A 178 -24.63 10.13 -10.42
C LYS A 178 -23.12 9.95 -10.35
N LEU A 179 -22.51 9.62 -11.46
CA LEU A 179 -21.04 9.50 -11.56
C LEU A 179 -20.38 10.81 -11.13
N ILE A 180 -19.31 10.66 -10.37
CA ILE A 180 -18.43 11.74 -9.95
C ILE A 180 -16.98 11.32 -10.19
N LYS A 181 -16.12 12.24 -10.61
CA LYS A 181 -14.70 11.98 -10.76
C LYS A 181 -13.95 12.22 -9.46
N LEU A 182 -13.13 11.26 -9.10
CA LEU A 182 -12.11 11.39 -8.07
C LEU A 182 -10.74 11.54 -8.73
N HIS A 183 -10.06 12.64 -8.49
CA HIS A 183 -8.66 12.83 -8.86
C HIS A 183 -7.80 12.29 -7.74
N THR A 184 -6.80 11.49 -8.08
CA THR A 184 -5.85 10.92 -7.12
C THR A 184 -4.42 11.14 -7.58
N GLY A 185 -3.56 11.56 -6.65
CA GLY A 185 -2.13 11.73 -6.86
C GLY A 185 -1.34 11.32 -5.62
N TYR A 186 -0.40 10.38 -5.75
CA TYR A 186 0.50 9.97 -4.69
C TYR A 186 1.75 9.31 -5.24
N SER A 187 2.77 9.15 -4.41
CA SER A 187 4.01 8.45 -4.78
C SER A 187 4.29 7.33 -3.79
N TYR A 188 4.82 6.22 -4.30
CA TYR A 188 5.27 5.13 -3.43
C TYR A 188 6.47 5.56 -2.60
N GLY A 189 6.49 5.15 -1.33
CA GLY A 189 7.58 5.48 -0.39
C GLY A 189 7.58 6.93 0.11
N THR A 190 6.48 7.68 -0.11
CA THR A 190 6.29 9.02 0.48
C THR A 190 5.17 9.00 1.52
N SER A 191 5.10 10.05 2.34
CA SER A 191 4.03 10.12 3.34
C SER A 191 2.63 10.12 2.70
N LEU A 192 1.70 9.37 3.28
CA LEU A 192 0.30 9.42 2.89
C LEU A 192 -0.31 10.82 3.08
N ASP A 193 0.27 11.65 3.95
CA ASP A 193 -0.12 13.06 4.11
C ASP A 193 0.13 13.92 2.86
N GLU A 194 1.02 13.46 1.97
CA GLU A 194 1.32 14.13 0.71
C GLU A 194 0.38 13.69 -0.42
N ALA A 195 -0.40 12.63 -0.19
CA ALA A 195 -1.36 12.14 -1.17
C ALA A 195 -2.50 13.15 -1.38
N ILE A 196 -2.90 13.29 -2.62
CA ILE A 196 -3.99 14.16 -3.06
C ILE A 196 -5.15 13.30 -3.51
N PHE A 197 -6.30 13.51 -2.89
CA PHE A 197 -7.57 12.96 -3.32
C PHE A 197 -8.58 14.10 -3.30
N SER A 198 -9.23 14.36 -4.44
CA SER A 198 -10.21 15.42 -4.55
C SER A 198 -11.33 15.05 -5.51
N LEU A 199 -12.55 15.44 -5.19
CA LEU A 199 -13.69 15.28 -6.08
C LEU A 199 -13.76 16.47 -7.05
N GLU A 200 -14.14 16.19 -8.30
CA GLU A 200 -14.39 17.23 -9.28
C GLU A 200 -15.54 18.12 -8.81
N GLU A 201 -15.30 19.43 -8.75
CA GLU A 201 -16.36 20.38 -8.44
C GLU A 201 -17.40 20.37 -9.57
N LYS A 202 -18.67 20.20 -9.22
CA LYS A 202 -19.76 20.42 -10.17
C LYS A 202 -19.86 21.92 -10.47
N VAL A 203 -19.46 22.33 -11.67
CA VAL A 203 -19.74 23.67 -12.20
C VAL A 203 -21.25 23.82 -12.47
#